data_54236cddff44423f4b03fc7ded21f847
#
_entry.id   54236cddff44423f4b03fc7ded21f847
#
_cell.length_a   1.000
_cell.length_b   1.000
_cell.length_c   1.000
_cell.angle_alpha   90.00
_cell.angle_beta   90.00
_cell.angle_gamma   90.00
#
_symmetry.space_group_name_H-M   'P 1'
#
loop_
_entity.id
_entity.type
_entity.pdbx_description
1 polymer ?
#
loop_
_entity_poly.entity_id
_entity_poly.type
_entity_poly.pdbx_seq_one_letter_code
_entity_poly.pdbx_strand_id
1 'polypeptide(L)'
;LWDKMSSAIIKMTKKNSMEQVDALINEANTATTLSGITVQQEKQSFITVSLFNDCLEKGRGMESPRELIKHVVVEHETTFLFGDTGLGKTILAIQMACEMAEQGKRVLYVNFELSDVQLAMRYPDKKFPGGLFVANVDYSRMHDVTEQSHILDEIQRLALAHDIEVVVIDNFTNLCINSKEGSEAGNIMLQLVSLRMTHNWTMLILAHVPKRRPGDPLTLNDLAGSKILSNLADNVIGLNKSKKHKDMRYLIQLKYRSFSIELDYKNVQELLISTSDDWLHFEYRGYDEERAHLPRSRDEKAELEHDIVKELKEPNGLSYRDIADKLGTSLSMVQRTARNNKLSRKVDKPSKM
;
A
#
# COMPACT_ATOMS: atom_id res chain seq x y z
N LEU A 1 -28.03 -54.78 0.88
CA LEU A 1 -27.20 -55.44 1.91
C LEU A 1 -25.72 -55.29 1.61
N TRP A 2 -25.30 -55.43 0.36
CA TRP A 2 -23.89 -55.34 -0.10
C TRP A 2 -23.29 -53.94 0.16
N ASP A 3 -24.03 -52.87 -0.09
CA ASP A 3 -23.56 -51.48 0.10
C ASP A 3 -23.32 -51.13 1.58
N LYS A 4 -24.14 -51.66 2.48
CA LYS A 4 -23.96 -51.51 3.91
C LYS A 4 -22.77 -52.28 4.48
N MET A 5 -22.53 -53.48 3.92
CA MET A 5 -21.37 -54.31 4.32
C MET A 5 -20.06 -53.71 3.78
N SER A 6 -20.01 -53.21 2.54
CA SER A 6 -18.83 -52.57 1.97
C SER A 6 -18.48 -51.28 2.75
N SER A 7 -19.46 -50.48 3.12
CA SER A 7 -19.27 -49.24 3.91
C SER A 7 -18.77 -49.55 5.32
N ALA A 8 -19.24 -50.66 5.93
CA ALA A 8 -18.78 -51.09 7.26
C ALA A 8 -17.33 -51.65 7.22
N ILE A 9 -16.97 -52.42 6.19
CA ILE A 9 -15.61 -52.98 6.00
C ILE A 9 -14.62 -51.86 5.74
N ILE A 10 -14.97 -50.82 4.92
CA ILE A 10 -14.08 -49.67 4.67
C ILE A 10 -13.90 -48.81 5.95
N LYS A 11 -14.93 -48.67 6.79
CA LYS A 11 -14.79 -47.98 8.08
C LYS A 11 -13.94 -48.75 9.08
N MET A 12 -14.09 -50.08 9.13
CA MET A 12 -13.23 -50.94 10.01
C MET A 12 -11.79 -51.00 9.59
N THR A 13 -11.49 -51.08 8.28
CA THR A 13 -10.10 -51.05 7.80
C THR A 13 -9.41 -49.70 8.02
N LYS A 14 -10.10 -48.61 7.85
CA LYS A 14 -9.56 -47.28 8.15
C LYS A 14 -9.33 -47.05 9.64
N LYS A 15 -10.21 -47.54 10.51
CA LYS A 15 -10.05 -47.39 11.95
C LYS A 15 -8.87 -48.26 12.49
N ASN A 16 -8.76 -49.51 12.03
CA ASN A 16 -7.64 -50.37 12.40
C ASN A 16 -6.28 -49.90 11.86
N SER A 17 -6.24 -49.25 10.69
CA SER A 17 -5.01 -48.68 10.16
C SER A 17 -4.54 -47.46 10.93
N MET A 18 -5.46 -46.58 11.41
CA MET A 18 -5.10 -45.45 12.23
C MET A 18 -4.64 -45.85 13.62
N GLU A 19 -5.33 -46.78 14.28
CA GLU A 19 -4.91 -47.30 15.61
C GLU A 19 -3.56 -48.03 15.55
N GLN A 20 -3.24 -48.73 14.45
CA GLN A 20 -1.92 -49.33 14.21
C GLN A 20 -0.83 -48.31 13.94
N VAL A 21 -1.14 -47.21 13.22
CA VAL A 21 -0.20 -46.13 12.99
C VAL A 21 0.07 -45.37 14.30
N ASP A 22 -0.96 -45.08 15.09
CA ASP A 22 -0.80 -44.44 16.40
C ASP A 22 -0.03 -45.32 17.40
N ALA A 23 -0.23 -46.64 17.36
CA ALA A 23 0.55 -47.60 18.16
C ALA A 23 2.03 -47.62 17.74
N LEU A 24 2.33 -47.61 16.44
CA LEU A 24 3.70 -47.57 15.92
C LEU A 24 4.40 -46.24 16.23
N ILE A 25 3.68 -45.12 16.19
CA ILE A 25 4.19 -43.80 16.57
C ILE A 25 4.51 -43.78 18.08
N ASN A 26 3.65 -44.35 18.92
CA ASN A 26 3.87 -44.44 20.36
C ASN A 26 5.02 -45.39 20.71
N GLU A 27 5.17 -46.51 20.01
CA GLU A 27 6.31 -47.45 20.17
C GLU A 27 7.62 -46.78 19.72
N ALA A 28 7.65 -46.06 18.62
CA ALA A 28 8.81 -45.29 18.17
C ALA A 28 9.20 -44.20 19.18
N ASN A 29 8.24 -43.49 19.75
CA ASN A 29 8.48 -42.46 20.77
C ASN A 29 8.97 -43.03 22.10
N THR A 30 8.59 -44.28 22.47
CA THR A 30 9.07 -44.94 23.69
C THR A 30 10.45 -45.56 23.50
N ALA A 31 10.79 -46.06 22.33
CA ALA A 31 12.13 -46.61 22.03
C ALA A 31 13.24 -45.54 22.00
N THR A 32 12.87 -44.28 21.73
CA THR A 32 13.82 -43.13 21.65
C THR A 32 14.28 -42.63 23.02
N THR A 33 13.64 -43.06 24.11
CA THR A 33 13.97 -42.61 25.49
C THR A 33 15.11 -43.46 26.12
N LEU A 34 15.56 -44.53 25.48
CA LEU A 34 16.53 -45.50 26.07
C LEU A 34 17.93 -45.49 25.46
N SER A 35 18.20 -44.75 24.44
CA SER A 35 19.55 -44.62 23.88
C SER A 35 19.90 -43.12 23.78
N GLY A 36 20.91 -42.65 24.52
CA GLY A 36 21.40 -41.26 24.54
C GLY A 36 21.87 -40.72 23.18
N ILE A 37 21.04 -40.83 22.16
CA ILE A 37 21.18 -40.28 20.83
C ILE A 37 20.44 -38.94 20.85
N THR A 38 21.17 -37.89 20.60
CA THR A 38 20.64 -36.54 20.37
C THR A 38 19.47 -36.62 19.40
N VAL A 39 18.26 -36.42 19.89
CA VAL A 39 17.05 -36.32 19.06
C VAL A 39 17.26 -35.13 18.10
N GLN A 40 17.53 -35.43 16.83
CA GLN A 40 17.35 -34.40 15.81
C GLN A 40 15.88 -33.96 15.93
N GLN A 41 15.66 -32.70 16.28
CA GLN A 41 14.31 -32.12 16.26
C GLN A 41 13.68 -32.47 14.91
N GLU A 42 12.66 -33.32 14.91
CA GLU A 42 11.83 -33.49 13.72
C GLU A 42 11.41 -32.11 13.26
N LYS A 43 11.83 -31.73 12.05
CA LYS A 43 11.38 -30.50 11.44
C LYS A 43 9.86 -30.56 11.39
N GLN A 44 9.18 -29.85 12.28
CA GLN A 44 7.72 -29.70 12.22
C GLN A 44 7.36 -29.30 10.79
N SER A 45 6.46 -30.04 10.16
CA SER A 45 5.99 -29.74 8.82
C SER A 45 5.38 -28.35 8.82
N PHE A 46 5.87 -27.49 7.91
CA PHE A 46 5.31 -26.15 7.70
C PHE A 46 4.04 -26.16 6.83
N ILE A 47 3.60 -27.36 6.40
CA ILE A 47 2.35 -27.58 5.67
C ILE A 47 1.44 -28.43 6.54
N THR A 48 0.23 -27.91 6.78
CA THR A 48 -0.83 -28.65 7.50
C THR A 48 -1.96 -29.00 6.55
N VAL A 49 -2.58 -30.15 6.77
CA VAL A 49 -3.74 -30.63 6.00
C VAL A 49 -4.94 -30.73 6.92
N SER A 50 -6.06 -30.16 6.49
CA SER A 50 -7.36 -30.26 7.18
C SER A 50 -8.48 -30.46 6.15
N LEU A 51 -9.62 -30.93 6.60
CA LEU A 51 -10.81 -30.93 5.74
C LEU A 51 -11.24 -29.50 5.47
N PHE A 52 -11.69 -29.23 4.25
CA PHE A 52 -12.08 -27.87 3.85
C PHE A 52 -13.23 -27.33 4.72
N ASN A 53 -14.20 -28.17 5.07
CA ASN A 53 -15.30 -27.77 5.96
C ASN A 53 -14.84 -27.41 7.38
N ASP A 54 -13.88 -28.13 7.93
CA ASP A 54 -13.31 -27.82 9.26
C ASP A 54 -12.57 -26.47 9.23
N CYS A 55 -11.88 -26.19 8.13
CA CYS A 55 -11.24 -24.89 7.90
C CYS A 55 -12.28 -23.75 7.85
N LEU A 56 -13.42 -23.95 7.17
CA LEU A 56 -14.50 -22.97 7.11
C LEU A 56 -15.17 -22.75 8.48
N GLU A 57 -15.42 -23.84 9.23
CA GLU A 57 -15.99 -23.75 10.59
C GLU A 57 -15.08 -22.99 11.53
N LYS A 58 -13.78 -23.30 11.50
CA LYS A 58 -12.78 -22.55 12.26
C LYS A 58 -12.78 -21.06 11.90
N GLY A 59 -12.79 -20.75 10.61
CA GLY A 59 -12.80 -19.36 10.13
C GLY A 59 -14.07 -18.60 10.54
N ARG A 60 -15.25 -19.25 10.54
CA ARG A 60 -16.50 -18.62 11.00
C ARG A 60 -16.52 -18.29 12.50
N GLY A 61 -15.70 -19.00 13.30
CA GLY A 61 -15.53 -18.73 14.72
C GLY A 61 -14.50 -17.62 15.02
N MET A 62 -13.82 -17.10 14.01
CA MET A 62 -12.83 -16.01 14.15
C MET A 62 -13.49 -14.65 13.91
N GLU A 63 -12.95 -13.59 14.51
CA GLU A 63 -13.36 -12.23 14.20
C GLU A 63 -13.03 -11.89 12.76
N SER A 64 -13.96 -11.25 12.06
CA SER A 64 -13.71 -10.75 10.71
C SER A 64 -12.68 -9.61 10.73
N PRO A 65 -11.76 -9.53 9.76
CA PRO A 65 -10.86 -8.39 9.65
C PRO A 65 -11.65 -7.08 9.60
N ARG A 66 -11.12 -6.04 10.22
CA ARG A 66 -11.69 -4.70 10.19
C ARG A 66 -10.75 -3.71 9.53
N GLU A 67 -11.28 -2.67 8.96
CA GLU A 67 -10.47 -1.56 8.45
C GLU A 67 -10.00 -0.69 9.63
N LEU A 68 -8.69 -0.62 9.87
CA LEU A 68 -8.10 0.31 10.82
C LEU A 68 -8.05 1.72 10.23
N ILE A 69 -7.78 1.83 8.95
CA ILE A 69 -7.96 3.05 8.15
C ILE A 69 -8.89 2.70 7.01
N LYS A 70 -10.02 3.37 6.99
CA LYS A 70 -11.10 3.09 6.04
C LYS A 70 -10.56 3.11 4.60
N HIS A 71 -10.86 2.06 3.83
CA HIS A 71 -10.44 1.84 2.45
C HIS A 71 -8.91 1.73 2.22
N VAL A 72 -8.08 1.71 3.27
CA VAL A 72 -6.61 1.70 3.13
C VAL A 72 -5.95 0.57 3.90
N VAL A 73 -6.12 0.51 5.22
CA VAL A 73 -5.42 -0.45 6.09
C VAL A 73 -6.41 -1.42 6.71
N VAL A 74 -6.26 -2.70 6.41
CA VAL A 74 -7.03 -3.80 6.99
C VAL A 74 -6.21 -4.49 8.06
N GLU A 75 -6.83 -4.80 9.18
CA GLU A 75 -6.21 -5.47 10.32
C GLU A 75 -5.68 -6.85 9.91
N HIS A 76 -4.47 -7.19 10.37
CA HIS A 76 -3.76 -8.44 10.08
C HIS A 76 -3.39 -8.65 8.59
N GLU A 77 -3.44 -7.61 7.79
CA GLU A 77 -3.05 -7.65 6.38
C GLU A 77 -1.84 -6.77 6.08
N THR A 78 -1.23 -7.02 4.92
CA THR A 78 -0.13 -6.21 4.39
C THR A 78 -0.65 -5.27 3.32
N THR A 79 -0.56 -3.96 3.59
CA THR A 79 -0.93 -2.89 2.67
C THR A 79 0.33 -2.21 2.13
N PHE A 80 0.46 -2.11 0.80
CA PHE A 80 1.41 -1.19 0.17
C PHE A 80 0.76 0.15 -0.11
N LEU A 81 1.39 1.23 0.37
CA LEU A 81 1.11 2.61 -0.05
C LEU A 81 2.23 3.07 -0.97
N PHE A 82 1.94 3.27 -2.24
CA PHE A 82 2.96 3.60 -3.22
C PHE A 82 2.60 4.81 -4.10
N GLY A 83 3.59 5.41 -4.72
CA GLY A 83 3.45 6.58 -5.58
C GLY A 83 4.79 7.27 -5.83
N ASP A 84 4.80 8.28 -6.70
CA ASP A 84 6.01 9.04 -7.04
C ASP A 84 6.65 9.69 -5.81
N THR A 85 7.95 9.99 -5.90
CA THR A 85 8.66 10.71 -4.84
C THR A 85 8.09 12.13 -4.66
N GLY A 86 8.02 12.60 -3.41
CA GLY A 86 7.56 13.95 -3.09
C GLY A 86 6.04 14.13 -3.10
N LEU A 87 5.24 13.06 -3.18
CA LEU A 87 3.78 13.14 -3.08
C LEU A 87 3.24 13.29 -1.65
N GLY A 88 4.06 13.01 -0.64
CA GLY A 88 3.66 13.07 0.76
C GLY A 88 3.28 11.71 1.36
N LYS A 89 3.74 10.59 0.79
CA LYS A 89 3.50 9.25 1.37
C LYS A 89 3.86 9.16 2.84
N THR A 90 5.03 9.64 3.23
CA THR A 90 5.49 9.74 4.63
C THR A 90 4.51 10.53 5.51
N ILE A 91 4.00 11.68 5.01
CA ILE A 91 3.02 12.50 5.74
C ILE A 91 1.75 11.68 6.00
N LEU A 92 1.23 11.04 4.95
CA LEU A 92 0.03 10.23 5.04
C LEU A 92 0.22 9.01 5.95
N ALA A 93 1.37 8.35 5.87
CA ALA A 93 1.67 7.19 6.71
C ALA A 93 1.80 7.54 8.20
N ILE A 94 2.43 8.68 8.53
CA ILE A 94 2.50 9.18 9.92
C ILE A 94 1.10 9.55 10.43
N GLN A 95 0.27 10.17 9.59
CA GLN A 95 -1.12 10.47 9.94
C GLN A 95 -1.91 9.19 10.21
N MET A 96 -1.85 8.19 9.32
CA MET A 96 -2.51 6.90 9.52
C MET A 96 -1.99 6.17 10.76
N ALA A 97 -0.68 6.23 11.02
CA ALA A 97 -0.07 5.66 12.23
C ALA A 97 -0.61 6.34 13.50
N CYS A 98 -0.79 7.67 13.46
CA CYS A 98 -1.40 8.43 14.55
C CYS A 98 -2.87 8.01 14.75
N GLU A 99 -3.67 7.96 13.67
CA GLU A 99 -5.07 7.54 13.71
C GLU A 99 -5.25 6.11 14.27
N MET A 100 -4.37 5.17 13.87
CA MET A 100 -4.39 3.80 14.42
C MET A 100 -4.00 3.77 15.90
N ALA A 101 -3.03 4.58 16.32
CA ALA A 101 -2.64 4.67 17.73
C ALA A 101 -3.73 5.34 18.58
N GLU A 102 -4.48 6.31 18.05
CA GLU A 102 -5.66 6.92 18.69
C GLU A 102 -6.80 5.91 18.88
N GLN A 103 -6.90 4.89 18.03
CA GLN A 103 -7.81 3.74 18.18
C GLN A 103 -7.33 2.72 19.24
N GLY A 104 -6.21 3.00 19.93
CA GLY A 104 -5.64 2.13 20.96
C GLY A 104 -4.65 1.09 20.45
N LYS A 105 -4.29 1.11 19.15
CA LYS A 105 -3.26 0.21 18.60
C LYS A 105 -1.85 0.65 19.02
N ARG A 106 -0.98 -0.33 19.25
CA ARG A 106 0.45 -0.09 19.45
C ARG A 106 1.14 -0.16 18.09
N VAL A 107 1.63 0.99 17.62
CA VAL A 107 2.15 1.20 16.26
C VAL A 107 3.65 1.44 16.32
N LEU A 108 4.45 0.67 15.58
CA LEU A 108 5.87 0.91 15.35
C LEU A 108 6.08 1.52 13.97
N TYR A 109 6.51 2.76 13.93
CA TYR A 109 6.91 3.45 12.69
C TYR A 109 8.42 3.28 12.49
N VAL A 110 8.81 2.44 11.53
CA VAL A 110 10.22 2.21 11.16
C VAL A 110 10.63 3.25 10.14
N ASN A 111 11.47 4.18 10.58
CA ASN A 111 11.89 5.36 9.83
C ASN A 111 13.29 5.17 9.24
N PHE A 112 13.35 5.12 7.91
CA PHE A 112 14.61 5.03 7.16
C PHE A 112 15.04 6.35 6.52
N GLU A 113 14.16 7.35 6.45
CA GLU A 113 14.39 8.52 5.58
C GLU A 113 14.62 9.82 6.36
N LEU A 114 13.91 10.02 7.48
CA LEU A 114 13.88 11.30 8.15
C LEU A 114 14.74 11.31 9.41
N SER A 115 15.51 12.38 9.61
CA SER A 115 16.17 12.64 10.89
C SER A 115 15.18 13.18 11.93
N ASP A 116 15.50 13.07 13.21
CA ASP A 116 14.70 13.63 14.30
C ASP A 116 14.46 15.14 14.13
N VAL A 117 15.45 15.87 13.63
CA VAL A 117 15.31 17.29 13.31
C VAL A 117 14.27 17.55 12.24
N GLN A 118 14.25 16.73 11.17
CA GLN A 118 13.26 16.85 10.11
C GLN A 118 11.85 16.49 10.58
N LEU A 119 11.73 15.51 11.47
CA LEU A 119 10.45 15.19 12.12
C LEU A 119 9.99 16.36 13.01
N ALA A 120 10.86 16.89 13.86
CA ALA A 120 10.52 18.02 14.72
C ALA A 120 10.13 19.28 13.92
N MET A 121 10.78 19.55 12.78
CA MET A 121 10.41 20.66 11.90
C MET A 121 9.04 20.48 11.22
N ARG A 122 8.61 19.24 10.96
CA ARG A 122 7.29 18.94 10.36
C ARG A 122 6.15 18.97 11.37
N TYR A 123 6.45 18.70 12.64
CA TYR A 123 5.49 18.48 13.72
C TYR A 123 5.90 19.24 14.99
N PRO A 124 6.09 20.57 14.92
CA PRO A 124 6.71 21.34 16.02
C PRO A 124 5.90 21.26 17.33
N ASP A 125 4.58 21.28 17.24
CA ASP A 125 3.69 21.36 18.40
C ASP A 125 2.74 20.15 18.53
N LYS A 126 2.77 19.22 17.57
CA LYS A 126 1.90 18.03 17.56
C LYS A 126 2.31 17.07 18.66
N LYS A 127 1.35 16.74 19.53
CA LYS A 127 1.48 15.63 20.48
C LYS A 127 0.89 14.38 19.89
N PHE A 128 1.71 13.36 19.75
CA PHE A 128 1.31 12.05 19.24
C PHE A 128 0.83 11.15 20.39
N PRO A 129 -0.08 10.18 20.09
CA PRO A 129 -0.54 9.20 21.06
C PRO A 129 0.61 8.37 21.65
N GLY A 130 0.52 8.00 22.92
CA GLY A 130 1.54 7.18 23.60
C GLY A 130 1.72 5.77 23.02
N GLY A 131 0.77 5.31 22.19
CA GLY A 131 0.85 4.03 21.46
C GLY A 131 1.65 4.10 20.15
N LEU A 132 2.11 5.28 19.72
CA LEU A 132 2.92 5.44 18.52
C LEU A 132 4.41 5.51 18.88
N PHE A 133 5.17 4.50 18.43
CA PHE A 133 6.62 4.39 18.62
C PHE A 133 7.33 4.67 17.30
N VAL A 134 8.53 5.24 17.35
CA VAL A 134 9.41 5.40 16.19
C VAL A 134 10.69 4.58 16.39
N ALA A 135 11.08 3.84 15.38
CA ALA A 135 12.38 3.16 15.28
C ALA A 135 13.21 3.85 14.19
N ASN A 136 14.22 4.60 14.58
CA ASN A 136 15.15 5.24 13.65
C ASN A 136 16.29 4.29 13.32
N VAL A 137 16.59 4.11 12.05
CA VAL A 137 17.70 3.29 11.58
C VAL A 137 18.99 4.11 11.56
N ASP A 138 19.94 3.74 12.42
CA ASP A 138 21.27 4.37 12.49
C ASP A 138 22.25 3.66 11.56
N TYR A 139 22.37 4.15 10.34
CA TYR A 139 23.29 3.61 9.34
C TYR A 139 24.77 3.66 9.75
N SER A 140 25.16 4.52 10.72
CA SER A 140 26.54 4.60 11.19
C SER A 140 26.97 3.37 12.01
N ARG A 141 26.00 2.63 12.54
CA ARG A 141 26.21 1.39 13.29
C ARG A 141 26.10 0.13 12.44
N MET A 142 25.70 0.27 11.17
CA MET A 142 25.64 -0.84 10.22
C MET A 142 27.02 -1.03 9.59
N HIS A 143 27.88 -1.86 10.22
CA HIS A 143 29.24 -2.09 9.77
C HIS A 143 29.32 -3.03 8.56
N ASP A 144 28.31 -3.85 8.34
CA ASP A 144 28.24 -4.78 7.20
C ASP A 144 26.85 -4.74 6.57
N VAL A 145 26.79 -4.23 5.35
CA VAL A 145 25.53 -3.97 4.62
C VAL A 145 24.98 -5.26 4.00
N THR A 146 25.68 -6.41 4.12
CA THR A 146 25.23 -7.71 3.60
C THR A 146 24.12 -8.34 4.45
N GLU A 147 23.78 -7.76 5.61
CA GLU A 147 22.91 -8.36 6.61
C GLU A 147 21.52 -7.72 6.67
N GLN A 148 20.82 -7.71 5.54
CA GLN A 148 19.42 -7.23 5.50
C GLN A 148 18.47 -8.07 6.39
N SER A 149 18.78 -9.35 6.59
CA SER A 149 18.08 -10.22 7.54
C SER A 149 18.10 -9.65 8.95
N HIS A 150 19.20 -9.02 9.35
CA HIS A 150 19.34 -8.45 10.69
C HIS A 150 18.44 -7.24 10.92
N ILE A 151 18.08 -6.46 9.90
CA ILE A 151 17.12 -5.37 10.04
C ILE A 151 15.73 -5.92 10.38
N LEU A 152 15.29 -6.98 9.72
CA LEU A 152 13.99 -7.59 9.99
C LEU A 152 13.98 -8.28 11.35
N ASP A 153 15.07 -8.95 11.76
CA ASP A 153 15.22 -9.53 13.09
C ASP A 153 15.15 -8.46 14.17
N GLU A 154 15.79 -7.31 13.93
CA GLU A 154 15.76 -6.18 14.87
C GLU A 154 14.38 -5.53 14.94
N ILE A 155 13.69 -5.34 13.81
CA ILE A 155 12.29 -4.90 13.79
C ILE A 155 11.41 -5.88 14.57
N GLN A 156 11.58 -7.19 14.37
CA GLN A 156 10.84 -8.20 15.12
C GLN A 156 11.11 -8.12 16.62
N ARG A 157 12.38 -8.05 17.02
CA ARG A 157 12.78 -7.92 18.43
C ARG A 157 12.16 -6.69 19.09
N LEU A 158 12.22 -5.54 18.43
CA LEU A 158 11.64 -4.29 18.93
C LEU A 158 10.11 -4.35 18.99
N ALA A 159 9.48 -4.89 17.96
CA ALA A 159 8.03 -5.03 17.93
C ALA A 159 7.52 -5.93 19.05
N LEU A 160 8.19 -7.05 19.33
CA LEU A 160 7.83 -7.93 20.45
C LEU A 160 8.11 -7.28 21.80
N ALA A 161 9.21 -6.57 21.97
CA ALA A 161 9.55 -5.89 23.21
C ALA A 161 8.56 -4.78 23.61
N HIS A 162 7.83 -4.24 22.65
CA HIS A 162 6.86 -3.18 22.83
C HIS A 162 5.42 -3.59 22.55
N ASP A 163 5.10 -4.89 22.47
CA ASP A 163 3.77 -5.45 22.18
C ASP A 163 3.10 -4.77 20.97
N ILE A 164 3.85 -4.59 19.88
CA ILE A 164 3.38 -3.91 18.67
C ILE A 164 2.36 -4.77 17.91
N GLU A 165 1.28 -4.14 17.48
CA GLU A 165 0.22 -4.72 16.65
C GLU A 165 0.30 -4.28 15.20
N VAL A 166 0.83 -3.06 14.95
CA VAL A 166 0.94 -2.46 13.61
C VAL A 166 2.38 -2.05 13.35
N VAL A 167 2.93 -2.49 12.23
CA VAL A 167 4.27 -2.09 11.78
C VAL A 167 4.14 -1.25 10.51
N VAL A 168 4.64 -0.01 10.56
CA VAL A 168 4.72 0.89 9.41
C VAL A 168 6.17 0.95 8.95
N ILE A 169 6.45 0.70 7.67
CA ILE A 169 7.81 0.70 7.10
C ILE A 169 7.93 1.83 6.08
N ASP A 170 8.71 2.85 6.40
CA ASP A 170 8.96 3.98 5.51
C ASP A 170 10.47 4.08 5.18
N ASN A 171 10.95 3.47 4.06
CA ASN A 171 10.19 2.77 3.03
C ASN A 171 10.83 1.40 2.67
N PHE A 172 10.11 0.59 1.89
CA PHE A 172 10.54 -0.73 1.42
C PHE A 172 11.85 -0.70 0.62
N THR A 173 12.09 0.35 -0.16
CA THR A 173 13.32 0.49 -0.97
C THR A 173 14.57 0.44 -0.11
N ASN A 174 14.52 1.00 1.10
CA ASN A 174 15.66 1.01 2.01
C ASN A 174 15.94 -0.36 2.64
N LEU A 175 14.95 -1.24 2.72
CA LEU A 175 15.17 -2.65 3.06
C LEU A 175 15.89 -3.41 1.94
N CYS A 176 15.83 -2.92 0.70
CA CYS A 176 16.36 -3.59 -0.48
C CYS A 176 17.63 -2.92 -1.05
N ILE A 177 18.30 -2.01 -0.32
CA ILE A 177 19.41 -1.17 -0.84
C ILE A 177 20.56 -1.99 -1.44
N ASN A 178 20.81 -3.20 -0.94
CA ASN A 178 21.92 -4.04 -1.41
C ASN A 178 21.51 -5.07 -2.47
N SER A 179 20.25 -5.09 -2.83
CA SER A 179 19.73 -6.06 -3.79
C SER A 179 20.04 -5.63 -5.22
N LYS A 180 21.03 -6.25 -5.82
CA LYS A 180 21.30 -6.10 -7.26
C LYS A 180 20.33 -6.86 -8.15
N GLU A 181 19.48 -7.72 -7.55
CA GLU A 181 18.58 -8.62 -8.28
C GLU A 181 17.14 -8.54 -7.71
N GLY A 182 16.16 -8.52 -8.60
CA GLY A 182 14.73 -8.51 -8.23
C GLY A 182 14.27 -9.72 -7.39
N SER A 183 15.10 -10.77 -7.25
CA SER A 183 14.88 -11.94 -6.40
C SER A 183 14.93 -11.61 -4.91
N GLU A 184 15.76 -10.64 -4.48
CA GLU A 184 15.88 -10.28 -3.06
C GLU A 184 14.67 -9.52 -2.53
N ALA A 185 14.09 -8.62 -3.30
CA ALA A 185 12.84 -7.94 -2.92
C ALA A 185 11.71 -8.94 -2.64
N GLY A 186 11.67 -10.04 -3.43
CA GLY A 186 10.76 -11.15 -3.20
C GLY A 186 11.04 -11.89 -1.88
N ASN A 187 12.31 -12.14 -1.57
CA ASN A 187 12.70 -12.81 -0.32
C ASN A 187 12.39 -11.97 0.92
N ILE A 188 12.69 -10.67 0.87
CA ILE A 188 12.33 -9.73 1.94
C ILE A 188 10.81 -9.69 2.15
N MET A 189 10.05 -9.64 1.05
CA MET A 189 8.59 -9.65 1.14
C MET A 189 8.05 -10.96 1.73
N LEU A 190 8.61 -12.12 1.39
CA LEU A 190 8.25 -13.39 1.99
C LEU A 190 8.55 -13.42 3.50
N GLN A 191 9.67 -12.85 3.94
CA GLN A 191 9.99 -12.72 5.36
C GLN A 191 8.99 -11.80 6.07
N LEU A 192 8.63 -10.66 5.48
CA LEU A 192 7.60 -9.77 6.04
C LEU A 192 6.24 -10.46 6.15
N VAL A 193 5.83 -11.21 5.12
CA VAL A 193 4.59 -12.03 5.17
C VAL A 193 4.68 -13.08 6.29
N SER A 194 5.82 -13.74 6.45
CA SER A 194 6.06 -14.71 7.53
C SER A 194 5.93 -14.06 8.90
N LEU A 195 6.59 -12.92 9.12
CA LEU A 195 6.50 -12.16 10.38
C LEU A 195 5.06 -11.73 10.68
N ARG A 196 4.36 -11.19 9.67
CA ARG A 196 2.96 -10.81 9.80
C ARG A 196 2.08 -11.98 10.24
N MET A 197 2.22 -13.14 9.59
CA MET A 197 1.42 -14.32 9.91
C MET A 197 1.76 -14.91 11.29
N THR A 198 3.05 -14.93 11.64
CA THR A 198 3.52 -15.50 12.92
C THR A 198 3.05 -14.67 14.11
N HIS A 199 3.06 -13.35 13.99
CA HIS A 199 2.76 -12.42 15.08
C HIS A 199 1.38 -11.77 14.97
N ASN A 200 0.62 -12.11 13.92
CA ASN A 200 -0.68 -11.52 13.64
C ASN A 200 -0.64 -9.98 13.50
N TRP A 201 0.45 -9.45 12.96
CA TRP A 201 0.63 -8.02 12.78
C TRP A 201 -0.17 -7.47 11.60
N THR A 202 -0.48 -6.18 11.67
CA THR A 202 -0.90 -5.38 10.52
C THR A 202 0.33 -4.65 9.96
N MET A 203 0.51 -4.64 8.65
CA MET A 203 1.66 -3.98 8.03
C MET A 203 1.23 -2.93 7.01
N LEU A 204 1.75 -1.71 7.17
CA LEU A 204 1.68 -0.63 6.18
C LEU A 204 3.08 -0.35 5.65
N ILE A 205 3.31 -0.61 4.37
CA ILE A 205 4.63 -0.54 3.74
C ILE A 205 4.61 0.51 2.65
N LEU A 206 5.49 1.51 2.76
CA LEU A 206 5.64 2.54 1.75
C LEU A 206 6.61 2.07 0.66
N ALA A 207 6.27 2.35 -0.60
CA ALA A 207 7.13 2.05 -1.72
C ALA A 207 7.18 3.21 -2.73
N HIS A 208 8.31 3.32 -3.42
CA HIS A 208 8.46 4.25 -4.55
C HIS A 208 8.04 3.59 -5.86
N VAL A 209 7.65 4.42 -6.80
CA VAL A 209 7.38 4.01 -8.18
C VAL A 209 8.68 4.18 -8.98
N PRO A 210 9.05 3.23 -9.86
CA PRO A 210 10.09 3.46 -10.85
C PRO A 210 9.77 4.68 -11.72
N LYS A 211 10.78 5.24 -12.39
CA LYS A 211 10.58 6.41 -13.26
C LYS A 211 9.47 6.15 -14.28
N ARG A 212 8.39 6.92 -14.17
CA ARG A 212 7.26 6.93 -15.09
C ARG A 212 6.94 8.35 -15.52
N ARG A 213 6.03 8.52 -16.49
CA ARG A 213 5.58 9.87 -16.86
C ARG A 213 4.76 10.46 -15.70
N PRO A 214 5.14 11.64 -15.21
CA PRO A 214 4.38 12.30 -14.15
C PRO A 214 2.92 12.54 -14.56
N GLY A 215 1.98 12.18 -13.68
CA GLY A 215 0.56 12.39 -13.87
C GLY A 215 -0.16 11.31 -14.69
N ASP A 216 0.51 10.24 -15.12
CA ASP A 216 -0.19 9.08 -15.66
C ASP A 216 -0.95 8.33 -14.54
N PRO A 217 -2.03 7.57 -14.84
CA PRO A 217 -2.68 6.72 -13.85
C PRO A 217 -1.71 5.73 -13.22
N LEU A 218 -1.91 5.43 -11.93
CA LEU A 218 -1.15 4.37 -11.26
C LEU A 218 -1.76 3.00 -11.59
N THR A 219 -0.90 2.02 -11.78
CA THR A 219 -1.26 0.62 -12.01
C THR A 219 -0.51 -0.31 -11.07
N LEU A 220 -0.95 -1.55 -10.90
CA LEU A 220 -0.24 -2.57 -10.12
C LEU A 220 1.20 -2.81 -10.64
N ASN A 221 1.44 -2.59 -11.94
CA ASN A 221 2.77 -2.75 -12.55
C ASN A 221 3.75 -1.65 -12.14
N ASP A 222 3.26 -0.52 -11.61
CA ASP A 222 4.08 0.58 -11.13
C ASP A 222 4.62 0.35 -9.71
N LEU A 223 4.14 -0.69 -9.00
CA LEU A 223 4.66 -1.02 -7.68
C LEU A 223 6.06 -1.63 -7.79
N ALA A 224 7.08 -0.80 -7.55
CA ALA A 224 8.50 -1.15 -7.37
C ALA A 224 9.08 -2.24 -8.30
N GLY A 225 8.69 -2.27 -9.57
CA GLY A 225 9.34 -3.10 -10.61
C GLY A 225 9.20 -4.62 -10.45
N SER A 226 8.42 -5.13 -9.49
CA SER A 226 8.27 -6.57 -9.28
C SER A 226 6.82 -6.97 -9.10
N LYS A 227 6.33 -7.83 -10.00
CA LYS A 227 5.03 -8.51 -9.85
C LYS A 227 4.93 -9.30 -8.55
N ILE A 228 6.05 -9.69 -7.94
CA ILE A 228 6.10 -10.45 -6.69
C ILE A 228 5.52 -9.62 -5.54
N LEU A 229 5.84 -8.33 -5.45
CA LEU A 229 5.33 -7.47 -4.37
C LEU A 229 3.81 -7.33 -4.44
N SER A 230 3.27 -7.02 -5.62
CA SER A 230 1.82 -6.92 -5.79
C SER A 230 1.08 -8.24 -5.60
N ASN A 231 1.73 -9.38 -5.88
CA ASN A 231 1.14 -10.71 -5.67
C ASN A 231 1.09 -11.07 -4.18
N LEU A 232 2.15 -10.78 -3.42
CA LEU A 232 2.28 -11.13 -1.99
C LEU A 232 1.54 -10.13 -1.07
N ALA A 233 1.35 -8.89 -1.50
CA ALA A 233 0.55 -7.92 -0.77
C ALA A 233 -0.92 -8.34 -0.71
N ASP A 234 -1.61 -8.03 0.38
CA ASP A 234 -3.06 -8.17 0.48
C ASP A 234 -3.75 -6.96 -0.16
N ASN A 235 -3.25 -5.76 0.13
CA ASN A 235 -3.80 -4.51 -0.38
C ASN A 235 -2.72 -3.67 -1.07
N VAL A 236 -3.08 -2.97 -2.13
CA VAL A 236 -2.19 -2.06 -2.87
C VAL A 236 -2.95 -0.76 -3.15
N ILE A 237 -2.48 0.31 -2.53
CA ILE A 237 -3.08 1.64 -2.54
C ILE A 237 -2.12 2.60 -3.23
N GLY A 238 -2.59 3.28 -4.25
CA GLY A 238 -1.83 4.30 -4.97
C GLY A 238 -2.12 5.71 -4.44
N LEU A 239 -1.07 6.49 -4.18
CA LEU A 239 -1.15 7.94 -3.94
C LEU A 239 -0.62 8.64 -5.18
N ASN A 240 -1.47 9.44 -5.85
CA ASN A 240 -1.09 10.13 -7.07
C ASN A 240 -1.36 11.64 -7.01
N LYS A 241 -0.72 12.38 -7.91
CA LYS A 241 -0.85 13.84 -8.00
C LYS A 241 -2.11 14.23 -8.75
N SER A 242 -2.83 15.23 -8.24
CA SER A 242 -3.94 15.84 -8.95
C SER A 242 -3.48 17.05 -9.78
N LYS A 243 -4.08 17.24 -10.97
CA LYS A 243 -3.94 18.48 -11.77
C LYS A 243 -4.80 19.63 -11.24
N LYS A 244 -5.82 19.34 -10.39
CA LYS A 244 -6.76 20.34 -9.89
C LYS A 244 -6.08 21.40 -9.04
N HIS A 245 -5.15 21.00 -8.17
CA HIS A 245 -4.40 21.89 -7.30
C HIS A 245 -3.00 21.33 -6.99
N LYS A 246 -2.01 22.20 -6.77
CA LYS A 246 -0.60 21.81 -6.50
C LYS A 246 -0.44 20.91 -5.27
N ASP A 247 -1.24 21.14 -4.23
CA ASP A 247 -1.18 20.42 -2.95
C ASP A 247 -2.23 19.29 -2.85
N MET A 248 -3.02 19.09 -3.91
CA MET A 248 -4.01 18.03 -3.97
C MET A 248 -3.39 16.72 -4.47
N ARG A 249 -3.78 15.64 -3.83
CA ARG A 249 -3.48 14.24 -4.20
C ARG A 249 -4.79 13.47 -4.26
N TYR A 250 -4.71 12.24 -4.74
CA TYR A 250 -5.82 11.31 -4.62
C TYR A 250 -5.31 9.90 -4.29
N LEU A 251 -6.13 9.14 -3.57
CA LEU A 251 -5.94 7.71 -3.30
C LEU A 251 -6.79 6.87 -4.24
N ILE A 252 -6.21 5.77 -4.69
CA ILE A 252 -6.87 4.75 -5.49
C ILE A 252 -6.51 3.36 -4.98
N GLN A 253 -7.49 2.47 -4.86
CA GLN A 253 -7.29 1.06 -4.56
C GLN A 253 -7.03 0.29 -5.86
N LEU A 254 -5.88 -0.37 -5.95
CA LEU A 254 -5.52 -1.21 -7.10
C LEU A 254 -5.67 -2.70 -6.79
N LYS A 255 -5.62 -3.05 -5.50
CA LYS A 255 -5.88 -4.38 -4.97
C LYS A 255 -6.40 -4.25 -3.56
N TYR A 256 -7.46 -4.99 -3.23
CA TYR A 256 -8.06 -5.00 -1.89
C TYR A 256 -8.66 -6.38 -1.64
N ARG A 257 -8.02 -7.21 -0.78
CA ARG A 257 -8.32 -8.65 -0.73
C ARG A 257 -9.57 -8.97 0.07
N SER A 258 -9.73 -8.40 1.24
CA SER A 258 -10.81 -8.78 2.17
C SER A 258 -12.12 -8.04 1.96
N PHE A 259 -12.10 -6.92 1.23
CA PHE A 259 -13.27 -6.10 0.96
C PHE A 259 -13.39 -5.75 -0.53
N SER A 260 -14.54 -5.20 -0.91
CA SER A 260 -14.74 -4.64 -2.24
C SER A 260 -13.86 -3.40 -2.47
N ILE A 261 -13.46 -3.18 -3.70
CA ILE A 261 -12.79 -1.93 -4.10
C ILE A 261 -13.85 -0.83 -4.16
N GLU A 262 -13.69 0.18 -3.30
CA GLU A 262 -14.57 1.35 -3.22
C GLU A 262 -13.91 2.60 -3.84
N LEU A 263 -12.56 2.64 -3.83
CA LEU A 263 -11.77 3.74 -4.41
C LEU A 263 -11.19 3.30 -5.75
N ASP A 264 -12.03 3.12 -6.75
CA ASP A 264 -11.63 2.81 -8.13
C ASP A 264 -11.43 4.08 -8.98
N TYR A 265 -11.18 3.91 -10.28
CA TYR A 265 -11.00 5.03 -11.22
C TYR A 265 -12.23 5.94 -11.37
N LYS A 266 -13.42 5.51 -10.95
CA LYS A 266 -14.65 6.31 -10.93
C LYS A 266 -14.85 7.05 -9.62
N ASN A 267 -14.14 6.66 -8.56
CA ASN A 267 -14.38 7.14 -7.22
C ASN A 267 -13.08 7.21 -6.40
N VAL A 268 -12.10 8.01 -6.85
CA VAL A 268 -10.86 8.23 -6.09
C VAL A 268 -11.09 9.18 -4.92
N GLN A 269 -10.39 8.97 -3.81
CA GLN A 269 -10.50 9.86 -2.66
C GLN A 269 -9.55 11.05 -2.78
N GLU A 270 -10.09 12.26 -2.71
CA GLU A 270 -9.33 13.51 -2.75
C GLU A 270 -8.70 13.82 -1.39
N LEU A 271 -7.42 14.20 -1.43
CA LEU A 271 -6.60 14.58 -0.28
C LEU A 271 -5.93 15.93 -0.55
N LEU A 272 -5.99 16.83 0.41
CA LEU A 272 -5.30 18.11 0.35
C LEU A 272 -4.23 18.17 1.42
N ILE A 273 -2.97 18.45 1.05
CA ILE A 273 -1.89 18.72 2.01
C ILE A 273 -2.21 20.02 2.73
N SER A 274 -2.24 19.98 4.05
CA SER A 274 -2.56 21.08 4.94
C SER A 274 -1.56 21.19 6.08
N THR A 275 -1.42 22.40 6.60
CA THR A 275 -0.71 22.70 7.85
C THR A 275 -1.65 23.30 8.90
N SER A 276 -2.97 23.08 8.74
CA SER A 276 -3.93 23.41 9.78
C SER A 276 -3.66 22.60 11.05
N ASP A 277 -4.17 23.07 12.19
CA ASP A 277 -4.04 22.39 13.47
C ASP A 277 -2.57 22.15 13.92
N ASP A 278 -1.68 23.02 13.49
CA ASP A 278 -0.24 23.07 13.86
C ASP A 278 0.56 21.82 13.50
N TRP A 279 0.14 21.06 12.49
CA TRP A 279 0.88 19.93 11.96
C TRP A 279 0.69 19.71 10.46
N LEU A 280 1.67 19.06 9.82
CA LEU A 280 1.61 18.73 8.40
C LEU A 280 0.83 17.41 8.21
N HIS A 281 -0.33 17.47 7.56
CA HIS A 281 -1.23 16.34 7.36
C HIS A 281 -2.01 16.45 6.05
N PHE A 282 -2.83 15.45 5.75
CA PHE A 282 -3.80 15.47 4.68
C PHE A 282 -5.21 15.69 5.22
N GLU A 283 -5.92 16.62 4.64
CA GLU A 283 -7.37 16.76 4.82
C GLU A 283 -8.09 15.92 3.78
N TYR A 284 -9.00 15.05 4.22
CA TYR A 284 -9.90 14.30 3.35
C TYR A 284 -10.96 15.27 2.81
N ARG A 285 -11.05 15.41 1.47
CA ARG A 285 -11.93 16.43 0.84
C ARG A 285 -13.20 15.83 0.25
N GLY A 286 -13.15 14.70 -0.37
CA GLY A 286 -14.27 14.08 -1.04
C GLY A 286 -13.83 13.01 -2.02
N TYR A 287 -14.68 12.79 -3.01
CA TYR A 287 -14.46 11.78 -4.04
C TYR A 287 -14.72 12.38 -5.41
N ASP A 288 -13.99 11.91 -6.42
CA ASP A 288 -14.20 12.29 -7.81
C ASP A 288 -13.67 11.18 -8.74
N GLU A 289 -13.94 11.31 -10.03
CA GLU A 289 -13.36 10.41 -11.03
C GLU A 289 -11.85 10.65 -11.19
N GLU A 290 -11.04 9.60 -11.28
CA GLU A 290 -9.59 9.70 -11.52
C GLU A 290 -9.29 10.59 -12.74
N ARG A 291 -10.12 10.51 -13.78
CA ARG A 291 -9.98 11.31 -15.00
C ARG A 291 -9.95 12.81 -14.73
N ALA A 292 -10.66 13.29 -13.72
CA ALA A 292 -10.65 14.70 -13.32
C ALA A 292 -9.28 15.16 -12.77
N HIS A 293 -8.46 14.24 -12.26
CA HIS A 293 -7.14 14.50 -11.68
C HIS A 293 -5.99 14.37 -12.68
N LEU A 294 -6.21 13.64 -13.78
CA LEU A 294 -5.16 13.33 -14.75
C LEU A 294 -4.98 14.48 -15.77
N PRO A 295 -3.75 14.72 -16.26
CA PRO A 295 -3.53 15.62 -17.38
C PRO A 295 -4.26 15.10 -18.63
N ARG A 296 -4.63 16.02 -19.51
CA ARG A 296 -5.21 15.66 -20.81
C ARG A 296 -4.23 14.79 -21.61
N SER A 297 -4.75 13.74 -22.24
CA SER A 297 -4.00 12.89 -23.17
C SER A 297 -3.50 13.69 -24.38
N ARG A 298 -2.68 13.08 -25.25
CA ARG A 298 -2.26 13.73 -26.50
C ARG A 298 -3.43 13.97 -27.43
N ASP A 299 -4.34 12.99 -27.55
CA ASP A 299 -5.50 13.08 -28.42
C ASP A 299 -6.48 14.14 -27.93
N GLU A 300 -6.78 14.16 -26.63
CA GLU A 300 -7.61 15.22 -26.03
C GLU A 300 -6.99 16.62 -26.13
N LYS A 301 -5.64 16.71 -26.13
CA LYS A 301 -4.96 17.99 -26.38
C LYS A 301 -5.09 18.41 -27.82
N ALA A 302 -4.94 17.46 -28.76
CA ALA A 302 -5.09 17.74 -30.19
C ALA A 302 -6.54 18.14 -30.52
N GLU A 303 -7.53 17.45 -29.95
CA GLU A 303 -8.95 17.79 -30.07
C GLU A 303 -9.24 19.17 -29.50
N LEU A 304 -8.76 19.47 -28.30
CA LEU A 304 -8.88 20.80 -27.70
C LEU A 304 -8.21 21.89 -28.55
N GLU A 305 -7.03 21.64 -29.10
CA GLU A 305 -6.36 22.58 -30.01
C GLU A 305 -7.19 22.82 -31.29
N HIS A 306 -7.80 21.74 -31.81
CA HIS A 306 -8.73 21.84 -32.94
C HIS A 306 -9.97 22.72 -32.61
N ASP A 307 -10.57 22.48 -31.45
CA ASP A 307 -11.73 23.25 -30.98
C ASP A 307 -11.38 24.71 -30.74
N ILE A 308 -10.23 25.00 -30.13
CA ILE A 308 -9.72 26.38 -29.99
C ILE A 308 -9.56 27.03 -31.36
N VAL A 309 -8.96 26.35 -32.34
CA VAL A 309 -8.78 26.88 -33.70
C VAL A 309 -10.13 27.14 -34.37
N LYS A 310 -11.12 26.27 -34.18
CA LYS A 310 -12.48 26.45 -34.69
C LYS A 310 -13.11 27.71 -34.10
N GLU A 311 -13.10 27.88 -32.78
CA GLU A 311 -13.64 29.10 -32.13
C GLU A 311 -12.88 30.38 -32.57
N LEU A 312 -11.57 30.28 -32.75
CA LEU A 312 -10.77 31.43 -33.23
C LEU A 312 -11.07 31.84 -34.68
N LYS A 313 -11.59 30.96 -35.51
CA LYS A 313 -11.95 31.25 -36.91
C LYS A 313 -13.35 31.86 -37.08
N GLU A 314 -14.19 31.79 -36.05
CA GLU A 314 -15.53 32.39 -36.10
C GLU A 314 -15.45 33.93 -36.28
N PRO A 315 -16.13 34.52 -37.26
CA PRO A 315 -15.97 35.94 -37.62
C PRO A 315 -16.29 36.96 -36.50
N ASN A 316 -17.31 36.67 -35.70
CA ASN A 316 -17.73 37.47 -34.54
C ASN A 316 -17.52 36.74 -33.22
N GLY A 317 -16.46 35.96 -33.14
CA GLY A 317 -16.30 35.01 -32.07
C GLY A 317 -15.81 35.59 -30.75
N LEU A 318 -15.77 34.70 -29.76
CA LEU A 318 -15.46 34.97 -28.37
C LEU A 318 -14.03 35.53 -28.17
N SER A 319 -13.81 36.28 -27.09
CA SER A 319 -12.45 36.68 -26.67
C SER A 319 -11.61 35.45 -26.28
N TYR A 320 -10.29 35.60 -26.19
CA TYR A 320 -9.43 34.52 -25.74
C TYR A 320 -9.80 34.01 -24.35
N ARG A 321 -10.31 34.88 -23.49
CA ARG A 321 -10.76 34.51 -22.13
C ARG A 321 -12.06 33.69 -22.19
N ASP A 322 -13.04 34.17 -22.98
CA ASP A 322 -14.32 33.48 -23.12
C ASP A 322 -14.14 32.09 -23.80
N ILE A 323 -13.22 31.97 -24.76
CA ILE A 323 -12.86 30.67 -25.35
C ILE A 323 -12.24 29.77 -24.29
N ALA A 324 -11.35 30.30 -23.45
CA ALA A 324 -10.75 29.53 -22.37
C ALA A 324 -11.81 29.02 -21.40
N ASP A 325 -12.74 29.85 -20.98
CA ASP A 325 -13.84 29.51 -20.08
C ASP A 325 -14.81 28.50 -20.74
N LYS A 326 -15.21 28.75 -21.99
CA LYS A 326 -16.09 27.84 -22.76
C LYS A 326 -15.54 26.44 -22.92
N LEU A 327 -14.24 26.33 -23.20
CA LEU A 327 -13.57 25.05 -23.46
C LEU A 327 -12.88 24.46 -22.21
N GLY A 328 -13.10 25.05 -21.05
CA GLY A 328 -12.51 24.57 -19.77
C GLY A 328 -10.98 24.46 -19.84
N THR A 329 -10.32 25.49 -20.36
CA THR A 329 -8.86 25.51 -20.52
C THR A 329 -8.26 26.83 -20.03
N SER A 330 -6.92 26.93 -20.03
CA SER A 330 -6.26 28.18 -19.61
C SER A 330 -6.16 29.19 -20.75
N LEU A 331 -6.22 30.46 -20.40
CA LEU A 331 -5.97 31.56 -21.32
C LEU A 331 -4.64 31.41 -22.06
N SER A 332 -3.59 30.96 -21.37
CA SER A 332 -2.28 30.73 -21.95
C SER A 332 -2.29 29.63 -23.04
N MET A 333 -3.14 28.60 -22.88
CA MET A 333 -3.32 27.56 -23.91
C MET A 333 -3.96 28.12 -25.16
N VAL A 334 -5.02 28.90 -25.01
CA VAL A 334 -5.70 29.55 -26.14
C VAL A 334 -4.74 30.49 -26.87
N GLN A 335 -4.00 31.35 -26.15
CA GLN A 335 -3.02 32.27 -26.73
C GLN A 335 -1.88 31.52 -27.45
N ARG A 336 -1.39 30.41 -26.88
CA ARG A 336 -0.35 29.60 -27.53
C ARG A 336 -0.86 28.96 -28.81
N THR A 337 -2.08 28.40 -28.79
CA THR A 337 -2.70 27.77 -29.96
C THR A 337 -2.97 28.83 -31.05
N ALA A 338 -3.46 30.02 -30.68
CA ALA A 338 -3.64 31.13 -31.61
C ALA A 338 -2.32 31.51 -32.29
N ARG A 339 -1.24 31.66 -31.52
CA ARG A 339 0.10 31.99 -32.02
C ARG A 339 0.62 30.92 -32.97
N ASN A 340 0.53 29.65 -32.59
CA ASN A 340 1.01 28.53 -33.39
C ASN A 340 0.29 28.43 -34.74
N ASN A 341 -0.98 28.78 -34.77
CA ASN A 341 -1.83 28.77 -35.99
C ASN A 341 -1.89 30.11 -36.72
N LYS A 342 -1.09 31.12 -36.30
CA LYS A 342 -1.05 32.46 -36.86
C LYS A 342 -2.44 33.15 -36.86
N LEU A 343 -3.28 32.83 -35.91
CA LEU A 343 -4.59 33.41 -35.69
C LEU A 343 -4.45 34.49 -34.62
N SER A 344 -4.95 35.69 -34.90
CA SER A 344 -4.95 36.77 -33.91
C SER A 344 -6.35 37.35 -33.81
N ARG A 345 -6.83 37.63 -32.58
CA ARG A 345 -7.96 38.47 -32.32
C ARG A 345 -7.49 39.75 -31.69
N LYS A 346 -8.17 40.86 -32.00
CA LYS A 346 -7.94 42.14 -31.32
C LYS A 346 -8.20 41.94 -29.84
N VAL A 347 -7.18 42.18 -29.02
CA VAL A 347 -7.30 42.21 -27.57
C VAL A 347 -8.22 43.35 -27.22
N ASP A 348 -9.38 43.10 -26.65
CA ASP A 348 -10.20 44.14 -26.04
C ASP A 348 -9.36 44.82 -24.96
N LYS A 349 -9.06 46.11 -25.17
CA LYS A 349 -8.45 46.94 -24.14
C LYS A 349 -9.45 46.97 -22.97
N PRO A 350 -9.01 46.82 -21.72
CA PRO A 350 -9.90 47.00 -20.59
C PRO A 350 -10.50 48.39 -20.67
N SER A 351 -11.83 48.50 -20.68
CA SER A 351 -12.54 49.76 -20.52
C SER A 351 -12.09 50.38 -19.21
N LYS A 352 -11.40 51.48 -19.30
CA LYS A 352 -11.12 52.33 -18.12
C LYS A 352 -12.48 52.81 -17.60
N MET A 353 -12.91 52.31 -16.45
CA MET A 353 -13.75 53.05 -15.53
C MET A 353 -12.88 53.67 -14.46
#